data_bb9506722a477e03dea0fc07949f7637
#
_entry.id   bb9506722a477e03dea0fc07949f7637
#
_cell.length_a   1.000
_cell.length_b   1.000
_cell.length_c   1.000
_cell.angle_alpha   90.00
_cell.angle_beta   90.00
_cell.angle_gamma   90.00
#
_symmetry.space_group_name_H-M   'P 1'
#
loop_
_entity.id
_entity.type
_entity.pdbx_description
1 polymer ?
#
loop_
_entity_poly.entity_id
_entity_poly.type
_entity_poly.pdbx_seq_one_letter_code
_entity_poly.pdbx_strand_id
1 'polypeptide(L)'
;MCIRDRIYTYAVETAIQITLTELNENLREIYIEAYTMPETAEYIYVHTTAELKQIFGSNFPGYTESDFYEMEIGTSGIMRNYMARKCDIHFPLDHKLRRFLTAAMRVYKVPEEEQAKVLAFIGSLDIRAIATEVMYKLFAMLEMTFDFKLSKDDEEGETI
;
A
#
# COMPACT_ATOMS: atom_id res chain seq x y z
N MET A 1 19.65 2.15 -6.77
CA MET A 1 18.35 2.24 -7.46
C MET A 1 18.13 3.67 -7.94
N CYS A 2 17.89 3.85 -9.23
CA CYS A 2 17.61 5.16 -9.83
C CYS A 2 16.30 5.73 -9.27
N ILE A 3 16.14 7.07 -9.18
CA ILE A 3 14.89 7.72 -8.74
C ILE A 3 13.71 7.24 -9.59
N ARG A 4 13.92 7.07 -10.89
CA ARG A 4 12.91 6.56 -11.82
C ARG A 4 12.41 5.16 -11.42
N ASP A 5 13.30 4.27 -10.97
CA ASP A 5 12.93 2.92 -10.56
C ASP A 5 12.08 2.92 -9.28
N ARG A 6 12.28 3.90 -8.41
CA ARG A 6 11.52 4.04 -7.15
C ARG A 6 10.06 4.39 -7.37
N ILE A 7 9.73 5.18 -8.40
CA ILE A 7 8.34 5.49 -8.75
C ILE A 7 7.61 4.23 -9.19
N TYR A 8 8.27 3.37 -9.98
CA TYR A 8 7.70 2.09 -10.39
C TYR A 8 7.49 1.15 -9.20
N THR A 9 8.46 1.09 -8.28
CA THR A 9 8.33 0.32 -7.04
C THR A 9 7.13 0.80 -6.23
N TYR A 10 7.02 2.10 -5.98
CA TYR A 10 5.87 2.70 -5.31
C TYR A 10 4.54 2.32 -5.97
N ALA A 11 4.47 2.42 -7.30
CA ALA A 11 3.26 2.08 -8.05
C ALA A 11 2.89 0.60 -7.92
N VAL A 12 3.86 -0.32 -7.98
CA VAL A 12 3.64 -1.75 -7.80
C VAL A 12 3.19 -2.07 -6.37
N GLU A 13 3.86 -1.54 -5.37
CA GLU A 13 3.52 -1.78 -3.96
C GLU A 13 2.11 -1.29 -3.62
N THR A 14 1.75 -0.09 -4.03
CA THR A 14 0.41 0.46 -3.79
C THR A 14 -0.66 -0.29 -4.58
N ALA A 15 -0.37 -0.71 -5.82
CA ALA A 15 -1.27 -1.53 -6.62
C ALA A 15 -1.51 -2.91 -5.97
N ILE A 16 -0.47 -3.54 -5.42
CA ILE A 16 -0.59 -4.80 -4.68
C ILE A 16 -1.47 -4.61 -3.44
N GLN A 17 -1.24 -3.58 -2.65
CA GLN A 17 -2.02 -3.31 -1.43
C GLN A 17 -3.51 -3.13 -1.73
N ILE A 18 -3.85 -2.33 -2.74
CA ILE A 18 -5.25 -2.15 -3.16
C ILE A 18 -5.84 -3.47 -3.66
N THR A 19 -5.08 -4.25 -4.44
CA THR A 19 -5.54 -5.54 -4.96
C THR A 19 -5.78 -6.56 -3.85
N LEU A 20 -4.94 -6.60 -2.82
CA LEU A 20 -5.14 -7.45 -1.64
C LEU A 20 -6.49 -7.22 -0.98
N THR A 21 -6.95 -5.98 -0.91
CA THR A 21 -8.27 -5.65 -0.36
C THR A 21 -9.43 -6.15 -1.22
N GLU A 22 -9.22 -6.37 -2.52
CA GLU A 22 -10.21 -6.96 -3.42
C GLU A 22 -10.20 -8.49 -3.40
N LEU A 23 -9.08 -9.11 -3.05
CA LEU A 23 -8.93 -10.57 -2.99
C LEU A 23 -9.50 -11.17 -1.71
N ASN A 24 -9.50 -10.42 -0.61
CA ASN A 24 -9.90 -10.93 0.70
C ASN A 24 -10.54 -9.84 1.56
N GLU A 25 -11.76 -10.10 2.05
CA GLU A 25 -12.51 -9.11 2.84
C GLU A 25 -11.86 -8.82 4.20
N ASN A 26 -11.29 -9.83 4.85
CA ASN A 26 -10.58 -9.61 6.11
C ASN A 26 -9.37 -8.69 5.94
N LEU A 27 -8.63 -8.83 4.82
CA LEU A 27 -7.54 -7.90 4.49
C LEU A 27 -8.08 -6.49 4.22
N ARG A 28 -9.22 -6.36 3.55
CA ARG A 28 -9.87 -5.05 3.38
C ARG A 28 -10.15 -4.38 4.72
N GLU A 29 -10.78 -5.10 5.63
CA GLU A 29 -11.12 -4.59 6.97
C GLU A 29 -9.87 -4.18 7.74
N ILE A 30 -8.83 -5.02 7.75
CA ILE A 30 -7.55 -4.72 8.40
C ILE A 30 -6.91 -3.45 7.85
N TYR A 31 -6.83 -3.30 6.52
CA TYR A 31 -6.26 -2.11 5.90
C TYR A 31 -7.06 -0.84 6.21
N ILE A 32 -8.40 -0.91 6.11
CA ILE A 32 -9.27 0.23 6.43
C ILE A 32 -9.10 0.64 7.89
N GLU A 33 -9.07 -0.32 8.79
CA GLU A 33 -8.89 -0.08 10.22
C GLU A 33 -7.52 0.55 10.51
N ALA A 34 -6.45 0.03 9.89
CA ALA A 34 -5.10 0.58 10.04
C ALA A 34 -5.00 2.05 9.64
N TYR A 35 -5.66 2.44 8.54
CA TYR A 35 -5.72 3.84 8.09
C TYR A 35 -6.75 4.71 8.83
N THR A 36 -7.58 4.13 9.70
CA THR A 36 -8.65 4.84 10.41
C THR A 36 -8.30 5.09 11.88
N MET A 37 -7.68 4.11 12.53
CA MET A 37 -7.30 4.23 13.94
C MET A 37 -6.15 5.21 14.09
N PRO A 38 -6.26 6.23 14.97
CA PRO A 38 -5.28 7.31 15.08
C PRO A 38 -3.84 6.83 15.29
N GLU A 39 -3.63 5.83 16.13
CA GLU A 39 -2.28 5.34 16.46
C GLU A 39 -1.61 4.62 15.27
N THR A 40 -2.34 3.76 14.57
CA THR A 40 -1.83 3.04 13.41
C THR A 40 -1.69 3.94 12.19
N ALA A 41 -2.62 4.86 11.99
CA ALA A 41 -2.53 5.87 10.95
C ALA A 41 -1.29 6.76 11.15
N GLU A 42 -1.04 7.24 12.36
CA GLU A 42 0.15 8.03 12.69
C GLU A 42 1.44 7.23 12.45
N TYR A 43 1.47 5.96 12.82
CA TYR A 43 2.61 5.08 12.53
C TYR A 43 2.87 5.00 11.02
N ILE A 44 1.83 4.84 10.20
CA ILE A 44 1.94 4.81 8.73
C ILE A 44 2.53 6.14 8.24
N TYR A 45 1.99 7.29 8.65
CA TYR A 45 2.46 8.60 8.21
C TYR A 45 3.94 8.81 8.50
N VAL A 46 4.36 8.52 9.71
CA VAL A 46 5.77 8.70 10.13
C VAL A 46 6.70 7.79 9.34
N HIS A 47 6.32 6.52 9.13
CA HIS A 47 7.21 5.53 8.51
C HIS A 47 7.28 5.67 6.98
N THR A 48 6.25 6.22 6.32
CA THR A 48 6.27 6.41 4.86
C THR A 48 6.87 7.75 4.42
N THR A 49 6.89 8.74 5.28
CA THR A 49 7.35 10.10 4.96
C THR A 49 8.75 10.14 4.36
N ALA A 50 9.71 9.46 4.98
CA ALA A 50 11.11 9.47 4.49
C ALA A 50 11.24 8.82 3.11
N GLU A 51 10.51 7.75 2.86
CA GLU A 51 10.46 7.07 1.57
C GLU A 51 9.84 7.94 0.48
N LEU A 52 8.69 8.57 0.77
CA LEU A 52 8.02 9.48 -0.15
C LEU A 52 8.92 10.67 -0.53
N LYS A 53 9.64 11.22 0.44
CA LYS A 53 10.63 12.26 0.19
C LYS A 53 11.77 11.77 -0.71
N GLN A 54 12.24 10.54 -0.54
CA GLN A 54 13.26 9.97 -1.42
C GLN A 54 12.76 9.78 -2.85
N ILE A 55 11.50 9.39 -3.02
CA ILE A 55 10.91 9.13 -4.34
C ILE A 55 10.56 10.43 -5.05
N PHE A 56 9.90 11.36 -4.38
CA PHE A 56 9.28 12.53 -4.98
C PHE A 56 9.95 13.86 -4.62
N GLY A 57 10.96 13.86 -3.76
CA GLY A 57 11.58 15.08 -3.24
C GLY A 57 12.13 16.01 -4.32
N SER A 58 12.61 15.47 -5.44
CA SER A 58 13.10 16.27 -6.57
C SER A 58 12.01 17.13 -7.24
N ASN A 59 10.74 16.74 -7.08
CA ASN A 59 9.59 17.51 -7.59
C ASN A 59 9.20 18.70 -6.69
N PHE A 60 9.79 18.77 -5.48
CA PHE A 60 9.47 19.76 -4.45
C PHE A 60 10.74 20.38 -3.84
N PRO A 61 11.46 21.21 -4.61
CA PRO A 61 12.65 21.89 -4.09
C PRO A 61 12.33 22.67 -2.81
N GLY A 62 13.10 22.43 -1.75
CA GLY A 62 12.94 23.10 -0.46
C GLY A 62 11.90 22.51 0.50
N TYR A 63 11.17 21.45 0.10
CA TYR A 63 10.27 20.76 1.02
C TYR A 63 11.04 19.91 2.03
N THR A 64 10.58 19.95 3.27
CA THR A 64 11.12 19.20 4.41
C THR A 64 10.40 17.86 4.56
N GLU A 65 10.83 17.04 5.52
CA GLU A 65 10.08 15.83 5.90
C GLU A 65 8.70 16.16 6.46
N SER A 66 8.56 17.28 7.18
CA SER A 66 7.26 17.73 7.69
C SER A 66 6.26 18.01 6.56
N ASP A 67 6.71 18.61 5.46
CA ASP A 67 5.84 18.85 4.29
C ASP A 67 5.38 17.53 3.67
N PHE A 68 6.26 16.53 3.57
CA PHE A 68 5.90 15.20 3.08
C PHE A 68 4.98 14.44 4.04
N TYR A 69 5.15 14.60 5.34
CA TYR A 69 4.24 14.04 6.34
C TYR A 69 2.82 14.62 6.17
N GLU A 70 2.69 15.92 6.00
CA GLU A 70 1.40 16.58 5.76
C GLU A 70 0.74 16.10 4.45
N MET A 71 1.54 15.90 3.40
CA MET A 71 1.04 15.34 2.13
C MET A 71 0.58 13.89 2.28
N GLU A 72 1.28 13.09 3.09
CA GLU A 72 0.93 11.68 3.33
C GLU A 72 -0.42 11.54 4.04
N ILE A 73 -0.76 12.43 4.95
CA ILE A 73 -2.10 12.46 5.56
C ILE A 73 -3.18 12.50 4.46
N GLY A 74 -2.98 13.32 3.42
CA GLY A 74 -3.91 13.41 2.30
C GLY A 74 -3.90 12.17 1.40
N THR A 75 -2.72 11.71 0.99
CA THR A 75 -2.60 10.58 0.06
C THR A 75 -3.00 9.25 0.68
N SER A 76 -2.73 9.05 1.97
CA SER A 76 -3.23 7.88 2.71
C SER A 76 -4.76 7.87 2.80
N GLY A 77 -5.39 9.02 2.93
CA GLY A 77 -6.85 9.15 2.86
C GLY A 77 -7.42 8.76 1.50
N ILE A 78 -6.76 9.15 0.41
CA ILE A 78 -7.09 8.70 -0.95
C ILE A 78 -6.99 7.17 -1.04
N MET A 79 -5.89 6.59 -0.57
CA MET A 79 -5.66 5.15 -0.56
C MET A 79 -6.76 4.40 0.20
N ARG A 80 -7.02 4.82 1.44
CA ARG A 80 -8.07 4.24 2.28
C ARG A 80 -9.44 4.23 1.59
N ASN A 81 -9.83 5.34 0.98
CA ASN A 81 -11.13 5.43 0.34
C ASN A 81 -11.25 4.51 -0.88
N TYR A 82 -10.20 4.37 -1.67
CA TYR A 82 -10.18 3.40 -2.77
C TYR A 82 -10.18 1.95 -2.27
N MET A 83 -9.52 1.65 -1.16
CA MET A 83 -9.58 0.33 -0.53
C MET A 83 -10.97 0.00 0.00
N ALA A 84 -11.65 0.98 0.60
CA ALA A 84 -12.98 0.80 1.18
C ALA A 84 -14.07 0.54 0.13
N ARG A 85 -13.96 1.13 -1.06
CA ARG A 85 -14.93 0.97 -2.16
C ARG A 85 -14.65 -0.32 -2.93
N LYS A 86 -15.52 -1.32 -2.78
CA LYS A 86 -15.43 -2.58 -3.53
C LYS A 86 -15.54 -2.36 -5.04
N CYS A 87 -14.78 -3.15 -5.80
CA CYS A 87 -14.94 -3.20 -7.24
C CYS A 87 -16.29 -3.80 -7.64
N ASP A 88 -16.78 -3.36 -8.79
CA ASP A 88 -17.97 -3.92 -9.44
C ASP A 88 -17.80 -3.83 -10.98
N ILE A 89 -18.83 -4.21 -11.74
CA ILE A 89 -18.80 -4.21 -13.19
C ILE A 89 -18.61 -2.79 -13.80
N HIS A 90 -18.98 -1.75 -13.09
CA HIS A 90 -18.84 -0.35 -13.53
C HIS A 90 -17.57 0.31 -13.02
N PHE A 91 -16.95 -0.29 -11.99
CA PHE A 91 -15.70 0.17 -11.41
C PHE A 91 -14.75 -1.02 -11.15
N PRO A 92 -14.21 -1.62 -12.20
CA PRO A 92 -13.30 -2.76 -12.09
C PRO A 92 -11.93 -2.37 -11.51
N LEU A 93 -11.15 -3.37 -11.14
CA LEU A 93 -9.86 -3.19 -10.46
C LEU A 93 -8.88 -2.34 -11.26
N ASP A 94 -8.79 -2.54 -12.57
CA ASP A 94 -7.89 -1.75 -13.43
C ASP A 94 -8.25 -0.26 -13.44
N HIS A 95 -9.54 0.09 -13.41
CA HIS A 95 -10.00 1.47 -13.24
C HIS A 95 -9.62 2.02 -11.86
N LYS A 96 -9.83 1.24 -10.81
CA LYS A 96 -9.47 1.63 -9.43
C LYS A 96 -7.98 1.94 -9.32
N LEU A 97 -7.12 1.03 -9.79
CA LEU A 97 -5.67 1.21 -9.76
C LEU A 97 -5.24 2.44 -10.56
N ARG A 98 -5.77 2.62 -11.75
CA ARG A 98 -5.49 3.79 -12.58
C ARG A 98 -5.90 5.09 -11.89
N ARG A 99 -7.08 5.14 -11.28
CA ARG A 99 -7.57 6.34 -10.59
C ARG A 99 -6.75 6.68 -9.38
N PHE A 100 -6.43 5.69 -8.55
CA PHE A 100 -5.58 5.90 -7.38
C PHE A 100 -4.19 6.40 -7.78
N LEU A 101 -3.51 5.69 -8.68
CA LEU A 101 -2.16 6.06 -9.11
C LEU A 101 -2.11 7.44 -9.77
N THR A 102 -3.10 7.78 -10.60
CA THR A 102 -3.19 9.11 -11.21
C THR A 102 -3.35 10.19 -10.14
N ALA A 103 -4.22 9.98 -9.15
CA ALA A 103 -4.43 10.94 -8.07
C ALA A 103 -3.16 11.13 -7.23
N ALA A 104 -2.53 10.04 -6.80
CA ALA A 104 -1.30 10.09 -6.01
C ALA A 104 -0.14 10.75 -6.78
N MET A 105 0.09 10.36 -8.02
CA MET A 105 1.15 10.94 -8.85
C MET A 105 0.94 12.44 -9.11
N ARG A 106 -0.31 12.90 -9.22
CA ARG A 106 -0.62 14.33 -9.36
C ARG A 106 -0.32 15.11 -8.08
N VAL A 107 -0.66 14.55 -6.92
CA VAL A 107 -0.31 15.17 -5.63
C VAL A 107 1.21 15.34 -5.54
N TYR A 108 1.98 14.34 -5.96
CA TYR A 108 3.44 14.37 -5.93
C TYR A 108 4.08 15.03 -7.16
N LYS A 109 3.31 15.75 -7.98
CA LYS A 109 3.77 16.53 -9.15
C LYS A 109 4.59 15.69 -10.14
N VAL A 110 4.27 14.43 -10.30
CA VAL A 110 4.88 13.59 -11.34
C VAL A 110 4.44 14.12 -12.71
N PRO A 111 5.37 14.36 -13.66
CA PRO A 111 5.02 14.82 -15.00
C PRO A 111 4.05 13.87 -15.72
N GLU A 112 3.13 14.40 -16.51
CA GLU A 112 2.11 13.58 -17.20
C GLU A 112 2.69 12.48 -18.09
N GLU A 113 3.80 12.76 -18.76
CA GLU A 113 4.51 11.75 -19.57
C GLU A 113 5.01 10.59 -18.72
N GLU A 114 5.55 10.87 -17.55
CA GLU A 114 6.00 9.85 -16.59
C GLU A 114 4.80 9.07 -16.00
N GLN A 115 3.70 9.77 -15.66
CA GLN A 115 2.46 9.13 -15.23
C GLN A 115 1.97 8.11 -16.27
N ALA A 116 1.96 8.48 -17.53
CA ALA A 116 1.54 7.59 -18.62
C ALA A 116 2.40 6.32 -18.70
N LYS A 117 3.72 6.44 -18.53
CA LYS A 117 4.65 5.31 -18.52
C LYS A 117 4.42 4.37 -17.33
N VAL A 118 4.23 4.93 -16.13
CA VAL A 118 3.93 4.17 -14.92
C VAL A 118 2.62 3.41 -15.07
N LEU A 119 1.57 4.06 -15.54
CA LEU A 119 0.26 3.43 -15.77
C LEU A 119 0.33 2.32 -16.83
N ALA A 120 1.07 2.53 -17.91
CA ALA A 120 1.28 1.50 -18.93
C ALA A 120 2.03 0.28 -18.35
N PHE A 121 3.03 0.52 -17.52
CA PHE A 121 3.78 -0.53 -16.85
C PHE A 121 2.87 -1.37 -15.93
N ILE A 122 2.10 -0.73 -15.05
CA ILE A 122 1.14 -1.42 -14.17
C ILE A 122 0.12 -2.21 -14.99
N GLY A 123 -0.39 -1.64 -16.07
CA GLY A 123 -1.32 -2.33 -16.99
C GLY A 123 -0.73 -3.54 -17.71
N SER A 124 0.59 -3.62 -17.84
CA SER A 124 1.31 -4.76 -18.42
C SER A 124 1.53 -5.93 -17.46
N LEU A 125 1.35 -5.70 -16.16
CA LEU A 125 1.55 -6.71 -15.12
C LEU A 125 0.25 -7.45 -14.80
N ASP A 126 0.36 -8.73 -14.47
CA ASP A 126 -0.73 -9.49 -13.83
C ASP A 126 -0.73 -9.21 -12.33
N ILE A 127 -1.25 -8.04 -11.94
CA ILE A 127 -1.28 -7.61 -10.56
C ILE A 127 -2.09 -8.57 -9.67
N ARG A 128 -3.17 -9.17 -10.19
CA ARG A 128 -3.94 -10.17 -9.43
C ARG A 128 -3.09 -11.39 -9.07
N ALA A 129 -2.32 -11.91 -10.01
CA ALA A 129 -1.44 -13.06 -9.77
C ALA A 129 -0.35 -12.70 -8.75
N ILE A 130 0.28 -11.54 -8.88
CA ILE A 130 1.31 -11.06 -7.95
C ILE A 130 0.71 -10.88 -6.54
N ALA A 131 -0.42 -10.20 -6.42
CA ALA A 131 -1.09 -9.97 -5.14
C ALA A 131 -1.58 -11.27 -4.50
N THR A 132 -2.06 -12.23 -5.29
CA THR A 132 -2.47 -13.55 -4.80
C THR A 132 -1.28 -14.30 -4.18
N GLU A 133 -0.13 -14.27 -4.81
CA GLU A 133 1.11 -14.87 -4.27
C GLU A 133 1.54 -14.19 -2.97
N VAL A 134 1.49 -12.86 -2.91
CA VAL A 134 1.78 -12.09 -1.69
C VAL A 134 0.80 -12.46 -0.57
N MET A 135 -0.49 -12.57 -0.88
CA MET A 135 -1.52 -12.96 0.09
C MET A 135 -1.25 -14.33 0.71
N TYR A 136 -0.92 -15.35 -0.10
CA TYR A 136 -0.58 -16.67 0.41
C TYR A 136 0.67 -16.66 1.29
N LYS A 137 1.68 -15.87 0.93
CA LYS A 137 2.89 -15.72 1.76
C LYS A 137 2.57 -15.04 3.10
N LEU A 138 1.71 -14.03 3.11
CA LEU A 138 1.26 -13.37 4.35
C LEU A 138 0.53 -14.34 5.27
N PHE A 139 -0.38 -15.14 4.74
CA PHE A 139 -1.13 -16.13 5.54
C PHE A 139 -0.21 -17.25 6.07
N ALA A 140 0.71 -17.73 5.28
CA ALA A 140 1.70 -18.72 5.73
C ALA A 140 2.57 -18.18 6.87
N MET A 141 3.00 -16.94 6.82
CA MET A 141 3.74 -16.29 7.91
C MET A 141 2.90 -16.15 9.18
N LEU A 142 1.61 -15.81 9.07
CA LEU A 142 0.70 -15.71 10.20
C LEU A 142 0.44 -17.07 10.85
N GLU A 143 0.23 -18.12 10.07
CA GLU A 143 0.08 -19.50 10.55
C GLU A 143 1.33 -19.96 11.31
N MET A 144 2.52 -19.80 10.76
CA MET A 144 3.78 -20.13 11.43
C MET A 144 3.95 -19.41 12.77
N THR A 145 3.54 -18.12 12.83
CA THR A 145 3.61 -17.33 14.06
C THR A 145 2.62 -17.84 15.11
N PHE A 146 1.44 -18.30 14.68
CA PHE A 146 0.41 -18.85 15.55
C PHE A 146 0.81 -20.19 16.13
N ASP A 147 1.29 -21.11 15.30
CA ASP A 147 1.77 -22.45 15.72
C ASP A 147 2.92 -22.33 16.74
N PHE A 148 3.82 -21.39 16.53
CA PHE A 148 4.93 -21.14 17.45
C PHE A 148 4.46 -20.61 18.84
N LYS A 149 3.39 -19.83 18.89
CA LYS A 149 2.82 -19.35 20.16
C LYS A 149 2.08 -20.46 20.92
N LEU A 150 1.31 -21.28 20.20
CA LEU A 150 0.58 -22.39 20.80
C LEU A 150 1.53 -23.43 21.40
N SER A 151 2.62 -23.77 20.73
CA SER A 151 3.60 -24.72 21.25
C SER A 151 4.34 -24.24 22.50
N LYS A 152 4.48 -22.92 22.71
CA LYS A 152 5.06 -22.35 23.93
C LYS A 152 4.09 -22.35 25.10
N ASP A 153 2.82 -22.13 24.84
CA ASP A 153 1.79 -22.14 25.88
C ASP A 153 1.52 -23.57 26.40
N ASP A 154 1.71 -24.60 25.55
CA ASP A 154 1.62 -26.00 25.92
C ASP A 154 2.80 -26.47 26.79
N GLU A 155 4.01 -25.92 26.61
CA GLU A 155 5.19 -26.26 27.42
C GLU A 155 5.16 -25.61 28.83
N GLU A 156 4.49 -24.44 28.98
CA GLU A 156 4.34 -23.78 30.28
C GLU A 156 3.16 -24.33 31.11
N GLY A 157 2.27 -25.12 30.51
CA GLY A 157 1.12 -25.76 31.17
C GLY A 157 1.40 -27.10 31.87
N GLU A 158 2.55 -27.72 31.67
CA GLU A 158 2.90 -29.05 32.24
C GLU A 158 3.77 -28.98 33.49
N THR A 159 3.88 -27.84 34.15
CA THR A 159 4.59 -27.75 35.44
C THR A 159 3.60 -27.49 36.58
N ILE A 160 2.86 -28.53 36.97
CA ILE A 160 2.21 -28.62 38.30
C ILE A 160 2.65 -29.90 38.97
#